data_fcdab3133c4361fe2f56231f25a86323
#
_entry.id   fcdab3133c4361fe2f56231f25a86323
#
_cell.length_a   1.000
_cell.length_b   1.000
_cell.length_c   1.000
_cell.angle_alpha   90.00
_cell.angle_beta   90.00
_cell.angle_gamma   90.00
#
_symmetry.space_group_name_H-M   'P 1'
#
loop_
_entity.id
_entity.type
_entity.pdbx_description
1 polymer ?
#
loop_
_entity_poly.entity_id
_entity_poly.type
_entity_poly.pdbx_seq_one_letter_code
_entity_poly.pdbx_strand_id
1 'polypeptide(L)'
;MNGEPIPRSHGGPLRLIVPGYFGCNQIKFVKQLAFTAEQGPAKIQQTGYRMRPIGEKGAPNQPGMWEMPVKSFVTLPTDKTPVVAGKLRVTGVAFGGTKAVAKVDVSTDGKSWQKTRWVGPDLGRYAWRVFEAELEREPGPVKLYSRATNVAGEVQPELRNENERGYGNNSWRDMGVTVQVCNADDEICLTPPLEKSDLPRGPRKPVVLSEAGKRGRTLFREKAMPPCSTCHTLSDAEAIAQVGPNLDDLGRSFQQVRAAVTNGVGAMPPFGQTLTPGQIDDVARYVYEATRRD
;
A
#
# COMPACT_ATOMS: atom_id res chain seq x y z
N MET A 1 -14.95 -8.29 -8.22
CA MET A 1 -14.67 -8.49 -6.78
C MET A 1 -15.64 -7.60 -6.02
N ASN A 2 -16.25 -8.09 -4.94
CA ASN A 2 -17.30 -7.34 -4.21
C ASN A 2 -18.48 -6.88 -5.10
N GLY A 3 -18.94 -7.75 -6.00
CA GLY A 3 -20.02 -7.44 -6.95
C GLY A 3 -19.58 -6.75 -8.25
N GLU A 4 -18.34 -6.30 -8.32
CA GLU A 4 -17.80 -5.62 -9.49
C GLU A 4 -16.84 -6.51 -10.30
N PRO A 5 -16.73 -6.34 -11.62
CA PRO A 5 -15.71 -7.00 -12.42
C PRO A 5 -14.31 -6.68 -11.91
N ILE A 6 -13.38 -7.63 -12.00
CA ILE A 6 -11.98 -7.38 -11.67
C ILE A 6 -11.34 -6.54 -12.78
N PRO A 7 -10.84 -5.32 -12.49
CA PRO A 7 -10.17 -4.52 -13.50
C PRO A 7 -8.95 -5.23 -14.08
N ARG A 8 -8.60 -4.94 -15.33
CA ARG A 8 -7.45 -5.55 -16.00
C ARG A 8 -6.13 -5.31 -15.25
N SER A 9 -5.92 -4.11 -14.69
CA SER A 9 -4.77 -3.77 -13.85
C SER A 9 -4.63 -4.65 -12.62
N HIS A 10 -5.74 -5.16 -12.08
CA HIS A 10 -5.80 -6.08 -10.94
C HIS A 10 -5.87 -7.56 -11.33
N GLY A 11 -5.70 -7.89 -12.62
CA GLY A 11 -5.60 -9.26 -13.10
C GLY A 11 -6.90 -9.88 -13.61
N GLY A 12 -7.89 -9.03 -13.96
CA GLY A 12 -9.12 -9.49 -14.59
C GLY A 12 -8.89 -10.13 -15.98
N PRO A 13 -9.83 -10.95 -16.48
CA PRO A 13 -11.13 -11.23 -15.85
C PRO A 13 -11.08 -12.22 -14.69
N LEU A 14 -10.04 -13.08 -14.61
CA LEU A 14 -9.93 -14.13 -13.59
C LEU A 14 -8.62 -14.03 -12.82
N ARG A 15 -8.71 -14.07 -11.50
CA ARG A 15 -7.58 -14.04 -10.59
C ARG A 15 -7.66 -15.18 -9.58
N LEU A 16 -6.55 -15.88 -9.33
CA LEU A 16 -6.43 -16.83 -8.23
C LEU A 16 -6.21 -16.08 -6.93
N ILE A 17 -6.98 -16.39 -5.91
CA ILE A 17 -6.81 -15.93 -4.53
C ILE A 17 -6.55 -17.15 -3.65
N VAL A 18 -5.44 -17.12 -2.94
CA VAL A 18 -5.05 -18.14 -1.95
C VAL A 18 -4.97 -17.47 -0.58
N PRO A 19 -6.04 -17.50 0.23
CA PRO A 19 -6.08 -16.81 1.51
C PRO A 19 -4.99 -17.31 2.46
N GLY A 20 -4.32 -16.38 3.17
CA GLY A 20 -3.23 -16.71 4.09
C GLY A 20 -1.84 -16.84 3.45
N TYR A 21 -1.74 -16.77 2.13
CA TYR A 21 -0.48 -16.89 1.40
C TYR A 21 0.04 -15.53 0.94
N PHE A 22 1.36 -15.42 0.73
CA PHE A 22 1.97 -14.20 0.21
C PHE A 22 1.41 -13.79 -1.16
N GLY A 23 1.48 -12.50 -1.47
CA GLY A 23 0.97 -11.93 -2.72
C GLY A 23 1.53 -12.57 -4.00
N CYS A 24 2.75 -13.11 -3.95
CA CYS A 24 3.34 -13.83 -5.08
C CYS A 24 2.60 -15.13 -5.47
N ASN A 25 1.72 -15.63 -4.60
CA ASN A 25 0.86 -16.78 -4.87
C ASN A 25 -0.54 -16.38 -5.38
N GLN A 26 -0.84 -15.08 -5.46
CA GLN A 26 -2.11 -14.52 -5.92
C GLN A 26 -2.02 -14.23 -7.43
N ILE A 27 -2.23 -15.23 -8.26
CA ILE A 27 -1.94 -15.16 -9.70
C ILE A 27 -2.98 -14.32 -10.44
N LYS A 28 -2.49 -13.33 -11.19
CA LYS A 28 -3.29 -12.48 -12.09
C LYS A 28 -3.43 -13.13 -13.48
N PHE A 29 -4.46 -12.75 -14.21
CA PHE A 29 -4.69 -13.16 -15.61
C PHE A 29 -4.69 -14.67 -15.81
N VAL A 30 -5.37 -15.40 -14.92
CA VAL A 30 -5.42 -16.86 -14.98
C VAL A 30 -6.04 -17.32 -16.29
N LYS A 31 -5.31 -18.15 -17.04
CA LYS A 31 -5.77 -18.78 -18.29
C LYS A 31 -5.99 -20.27 -18.11
N GLN A 32 -5.20 -20.89 -17.24
CA GLN A 32 -5.25 -22.32 -16.99
C GLN A 32 -4.95 -22.60 -15.52
N LEU A 33 -5.64 -23.54 -14.94
CA LEU A 33 -5.38 -24.12 -13.63
C LEU A 33 -5.19 -25.63 -13.81
N ALA A 34 -4.07 -26.15 -13.32
CA ALA A 34 -3.76 -27.57 -13.38
C ALA A 34 -3.23 -28.06 -12.03
N PHE A 35 -3.60 -29.26 -11.64
CA PHE A 35 -3.01 -29.98 -10.51
C PHE A 35 -1.84 -30.82 -11.04
N THR A 36 -0.66 -30.64 -10.43
CA THR A 36 0.56 -31.35 -10.82
C THR A 36 1.21 -31.99 -9.60
N ALA A 37 1.89 -33.13 -9.80
CA ALA A 37 2.65 -33.76 -8.72
C ALA A 37 3.90 -32.98 -8.32
N GLU A 38 4.43 -32.17 -9.23
CA GLU A 38 5.64 -31.41 -9.03
C GLU A 38 5.36 -29.92 -9.12
N GLN A 39 6.24 -29.13 -8.51
CA GLN A 39 6.18 -27.67 -8.59
C GLN A 39 6.40 -27.20 -10.03
N GLY A 40 5.62 -26.21 -10.47
CA GLY A 40 5.73 -25.65 -11.81
C GLY A 40 7.13 -25.17 -12.18
N PRO A 41 7.54 -25.23 -13.45
CA PRO A 41 8.91 -24.90 -13.90
C PRO A 41 9.17 -23.39 -13.98
N ALA A 42 8.19 -22.53 -13.67
CA ALA A 42 8.33 -21.11 -13.76
C ALA A 42 9.45 -20.58 -12.85
N LYS A 43 10.35 -19.76 -13.41
CA LYS A 43 11.49 -19.16 -12.69
C LYS A 43 11.08 -18.47 -11.39
N ILE A 44 9.90 -17.85 -11.36
CA ILE A 44 9.37 -17.17 -10.18
C ILE A 44 9.17 -18.12 -8.99
N GLN A 45 8.83 -19.39 -9.25
CA GLN A 45 8.69 -20.43 -8.23
C GLN A 45 9.97 -21.20 -8.00
N GLN A 46 10.73 -21.49 -9.04
CA GLN A 46 11.96 -22.27 -8.93
C GLN A 46 13.08 -21.53 -8.21
N THR A 47 13.27 -20.24 -8.50
CA THR A 47 14.40 -19.47 -7.97
C THR A 47 14.05 -18.08 -7.45
N GLY A 48 12.86 -17.58 -7.76
CA GLY A 48 12.45 -16.21 -7.49
C GLY A 48 12.16 -15.97 -6.00
N TYR A 49 10.99 -16.39 -5.55
CA TYR A 49 10.52 -16.19 -4.18
C TYR A 49 10.97 -17.33 -3.26
N ARG A 50 12.30 -17.42 -3.04
CA ARG A 50 12.93 -18.36 -2.12
C ARG A 50 13.53 -17.65 -0.92
N MET A 51 13.29 -18.21 0.26
CA MET A 51 13.95 -17.79 1.50
C MET A 51 15.33 -18.41 1.51
N ARG A 52 16.36 -17.57 1.52
CA ARG A 52 17.74 -18.04 1.41
C ARG A 52 18.71 -17.14 2.20
N PRO A 53 19.83 -17.65 2.68
CA PRO A 53 20.88 -16.87 3.31
C PRO A 53 21.38 -15.73 2.41
N ILE A 54 21.87 -14.66 3.02
CA ILE A 54 22.47 -13.52 2.33
C ILE A 54 23.68 -14.00 1.51
N GLY A 55 23.80 -13.54 0.27
CA GLY A 55 24.84 -13.92 -0.68
C GLY A 55 24.53 -15.15 -1.52
N GLU A 56 23.44 -15.90 -1.21
CA GLU A 56 23.07 -17.08 -1.99
C GLU A 56 22.14 -16.75 -3.17
N LYS A 57 22.26 -17.55 -4.24
CA LYS A 57 21.32 -17.53 -5.37
C LYS A 57 20.10 -18.38 -5.04
N GLY A 58 18.93 -18.00 -5.59
CA GLY A 58 17.70 -18.79 -5.44
C GLY A 58 17.82 -20.14 -6.14
N ALA A 59 17.38 -21.20 -5.43
CA ALA A 59 17.39 -22.57 -5.89
C ALA A 59 16.09 -23.31 -5.52
N PRO A 60 15.66 -24.32 -6.29
CA PRO A 60 14.41 -25.04 -6.07
C PRO A 60 14.29 -25.76 -4.73
N ASN A 61 15.41 -26.16 -4.13
CA ASN A 61 15.50 -26.84 -2.84
C ASN A 61 15.39 -25.91 -1.62
N GLN A 62 15.41 -24.58 -1.83
CA GLN A 62 15.23 -23.60 -0.74
C GLN A 62 13.74 -23.41 -0.42
N PRO A 63 13.38 -23.07 0.83
CA PRO A 63 12.00 -22.80 1.21
C PRO A 63 11.34 -21.73 0.33
N GLY A 64 10.15 -22.01 -0.16
CA GLY A 64 9.36 -21.03 -0.92
C GLY A 64 8.60 -20.06 -0.02
N MET A 65 8.23 -18.91 -0.57
CA MET A 65 7.35 -17.97 0.10
C MET A 65 5.89 -18.39 -0.06
N TRP A 66 5.41 -19.24 0.84
CA TRP A 66 4.05 -19.77 0.80
C TRP A 66 3.14 -19.03 1.77
N GLU A 67 3.08 -19.43 3.00
CA GLU A 67 2.20 -18.92 4.04
C GLU A 67 2.72 -17.61 4.63
N MET A 68 1.82 -16.66 4.85
CA MET A 68 2.15 -15.44 5.58
C MET A 68 2.25 -15.75 7.08
N PRO A 69 3.28 -15.25 7.79
CA PRO A 69 3.38 -15.36 9.24
C PRO A 69 2.41 -14.42 9.95
N VAL A 70 2.21 -14.66 11.25
CA VAL A 70 1.52 -13.74 12.14
C VAL A 70 2.21 -12.37 12.13
N LYS A 71 1.41 -11.30 12.05
CA LYS A 71 1.95 -9.94 11.87
C LYS A 71 0.98 -8.88 12.38
N SER A 72 1.51 -7.82 12.94
CA SER A 72 0.80 -6.58 13.24
C SER A 72 1.70 -5.38 13.03
N PHE A 73 1.09 -4.22 12.86
CA PHE A 73 1.78 -2.93 12.88
C PHE A 73 0.81 -1.80 13.25
N VAL A 74 1.38 -0.77 13.87
CA VAL A 74 0.65 0.46 14.20
C VAL A 74 0.43 1.24 12.92
N THR A 75 -0.80 1.73 12.72
CA THR A 75 -1.18 2.57 11.58
C THR A 75 -1.39 4.02 11.97
N LEU A 76 -1.79 4.25 13.22
CA LEU A 76 -1.95 5.58 13.81
C LEU A 76 -1.53 5.55 15.27
N PRO A 77 -0.86 6.62 15.75
CA PRO A 77 -0.30 7.73 14.98
C PRO A 77 0.86 7.29 14.10
N THR A 78 1.22 8.09 13.10
CA THR A 78 2.39 7.87 12.24
C THR A 78 3.58 8.70 12.73
N ASP A 79 4.77 8.44 12.20
CA ASP A 79 5.97 9.23 12.42
C ASP A 79 5.85 10.70 11.96
N LYS A 80 4.85 10.98 11.11
CA LYS A 80 4.55 12.31 10.58
C LYS A 80 3.46 13.05 11.34
N THR A 81 2.83 12.41 12.33
CA THR A 81 1.68 12.95 13.04
C THR A 81 2.06 13.21 14.49
N PRO A 82 2.48 14.44 14.86
CA PRO A 82 2.67 14.77 16.27
C PRO A 82 1.34 14.65 17.01
N VAL A 83 1.40 14.25 18.27
CA VAL A 83 0.23 14.06 19.13
C VAL A 83 0.40 14.79 20.45
N VAL A 84 -0.70 15.31 20.99
CA VAL A 84 -0.68 16.01 22.28
C VAL A 84 -0.52 15.01 23.42
N ALA A 85 0.27 15.38 24.43
CA ALA A 85 0.51 14.61 25.65
C ALA A 85 -0.79 14.28 26.40
N GLY A 86 -0.77 13.20 27.18
CA GLY A 86 -1.90 12.63 27.87
C GLY A 86 -2.34 11.31 27.23
N LYS A 87 -3.63 11.17 26.90
CA LYS A 87 -4.20 9.94 26.33
C LYS A 87 -3.84 9.78 24.85
N LEU A 88 -2.83 8.99 24.58
CA LEU A 88 -2.40 8.60 23.23
C LEU A 88 -3.23 7.41 22.76
N ARG A 89 -4.08 7.62 21.75
CA ARG A 89 -4.80 6.55 21.08
C ARG A 89 -3.93 5.91 20.00
N VAL A 90 -3.68 4.61 20.14
CA VAL A 90 -2.90 3.80 19.19
C VAL A 90 -3.85 2.89 18.44
N THR A 91 -3.84 2.96 17.10
CA THR A 91 -4.63 2.08 16.23
C THR A 91 -3.69 1.33 15.30
N GLY A 92 -4.01 0.08 15.02
CA GLY A 92 -3.23 -0.71 14.09
C GLY A 92 -4.03 -1.87 13.51
N VAL A 93 -3.35 -2.66 12.68
CA VAL A 93 -3.93 -3.85 12.05
C VAL A 93 -3.09 -5.08 12.35
N ALA A 94 -3.77 -6.21 12.43
CA ALA A 94 -3.13 -7.49 12.71
C ALA A 94 -3.70 -8.62 11.84
N PHE A 95 -2.85 -9.58 11.52
CA PHE A 95 -3.15 -10.76 10.74
C PHE A 95 -2.51 -12.00 11.36
N GLY A 96 -3.24 -13.09 11.44
CA GLY A 96 -2.80 -14.30 12.14
C GLY A 96 -2.05 -15.32 11.28
N GLY A 97 -1.79 -15.01 10.02
CA GLY A 97 -1.21 -15.96 9.08
C GLY A 97 -2.30 -16.88 8.48
N THR A 98 -2.05 -18.18 8.49
CA THR A 98 -3.07 -19.18 8.11
C THR A 98 -4.03 -19.52 9.25
N LYS A 99 -3.81 -18.96 10.43
CA LYS A 99 -4.66 -19.09 11.63
C LYS A 99 -5.36 -17.75 11.90
N ALA A 100 -6.42 -17.77 12.68
CA ALA A 100 -7.03 -16.52 13.15
C ALA A 100 -6.10 -15.80 14.13
N VAL A 101 -6.06 -14.47 14.08
CA VAL A 101 -5.36 -13.69 15.10
C VAL A 101 -6.16 -13.72 16.41
N ALA A 102 -5.49 -14.04 17.53
CA ALA A 102 -6.13 -14.15 18.86
C ALA A 102 -6.07 -12.84 19.64
N LYS A 103 -4.90 -12.20 19.66
CA LYS A 103 -4.69 -10.95 20.41
C LYS A 103 -3.56 -10.12 19.81
N VAL A 104 -3.56 -8.84 20.19
CA VAL A 104 -2.44 -7.94 19.96
C VAL A 104 -2.10 -7.27 21.28
N ASP A 105 -0.82 -7.16 21.57
CA ASP A 105 -0.29 -6.36 22.65
C ASP A 105 0.50 -5.17 22.07
N VAL A 106 0.49 -4.02 22.73
CA VAL A 106 1.29 -2.84 22.36
C VAL A 106 2.31 -2.52 23.45
N SER A 107 3.43 -1.91 23.05
CA SER A 107 4.51 -1.55 23.96
C SER A 107 5.17 -0.26 23.49
N THR A 108 5.86 0.43 24.42
CA THR A 108 6.70 1.60 24.10
C THR A 108 8.17 1.38 24.43
N ASP A 109 8.48 0.29 25.09
CA ASP A 109 9.85 -0.08 25.52
C ASP A 109 10.30 -1.45 24.98
N GLY A 110 9.38 -2.18 24.30
CA GLY A 110 9.60 -3.55 23.83
C GLY A 110 9.65 -4.61 24.94
N LYS A 111 9.41 -4.23 26.20
CA LYS A 111 9.47 -5.11 27.39
C LYS A 111 8.13 -5.23 28.09
N SER A 112 7.51 -4.09 28.39
CA SER A 112 6.20 -4.01 29.05
C SER A 112 5.11 -3.96 27.99
N TRP A 113 4.17 -4.91 28.02
CA TRP A 113 3.15 -5.08 26.99
C TRP A 113 1.76 -4.89 27.57
N GLN A 114 0.97 -4.01 26.93
CA GLN A 114 -0.41 -3.73 27.27
C GLN A 114 -1.33 -4.38 26.24
N LYS A 115 -2.40 -5.04 26.69
CA LYS A 115 -3.43 -5.62 25.83
C LYS A 115 -4.18 -4.53 25.08
N THR A 116 -4.56 -4.84 23.84
CA THR A 116 -5.43 -4.01 23.00
C THR A 116 -6.85 -4.54 23.00
N ARG A 117 -7.79 -3.75 22.49
CA ARG A 117 -9.14 -4.18 22.15
C ARG A 117 -9.34 -4.23 20.63
N TRP A 118 -10.22 -5.10 20.19
CA TRP A 118 -10.61 -5.15 18.79
C TRP A 118 -11.59 -4.05 18.44
N VAL A 119 -11.48 -3.52 17.20
CA VAL A 119 -12.39 -2.52 16.64
C VAL A 119 -12.99 -3.08 15.36
N GLY A 120 -14.31 -2.89 15.19
CA GLY A 120 -15.04 -3.41 14.04
C GLY A 120 -15.32 -4.92 14.08
N PRO A 121 -15.94 -5.46 13.02
CA PRO A 121 -16.37 -6.85 12.97
C PRO A 121 -15.20 -7.81 12.74
N ASP A 122 -15.37 -9.06 13.15
CA ASP A 122 -14.52 -10.16 12.76
C ASP A 122 -14.97 -10.70 11.38
N LEU A 123 -14.19 -10.48 10.38
CA LEU A 123 -14.43 -10.94 9.00
C LEU A 123 -13.83 -12.32 8.70
N GLY A 124 -13.39 -13.04 9.75
CA GLY A 124 -12.85 -14.40 9.67
C GLY A 124 -11.32 -14.48 9.66
N ARG A 125 -10.82 -15.71 9.73
CA ARG A 125 -9.41 -15.99 10.01
C ARG A 125 -8.40 -15.42 9.02
N TYR A 126 -8.81 -15.15 7.78
CA TYR A 126 -7.96 -14.61 6.73
C TYR A 126 -8.11 -13.09 6.54
N ALA A 127 -8.90 -12.44 7.38
CA ALA A 127 -9.07 -11.00 7.35
C ALA A 127 -8.10 -10.30 8.30
N TRP A 128 -7.66 -9.12 7.91
CA TRP A 128 -7.00 -8.19 8.82
C TRP A 128 -7.99 -7.68 9.85
N ARG A 129 -7.58 -7.64 11.11
CA ARG A 129 -8.36 -7.08 12.20
C ARG A 129 -7.76 -5.78 12.69
N VAL A 130 -8.62 -4.82 12.96
CA VAL A 130 -8.21 -3.54 13.55
C VAL A 130 -8.16 -3.69 15.06
N PHE A 131 -7.07 -3.23 15.67
CA PHE A 131 -6.93 -3.13 17.12
C PHE A 131 -6.73 -1.69 17.57
N GLU A 132 -7.01 -1.44 18.84
CA GLU A 132 -6.86 -0.14 19.48
C GLU A 132 -6.39 -0.28 20.93
N ALA A 133 -5.57 0.66 21.37
CA ALA A 133 -5.20 0.86 22.78
C ALA A 133 -5.12 2.35 23.10
N GLU A 134 -5.26 2.68 24.39
CA GLU A 134 -4.97 4.01 24.94
C GLU A 134 -3.76 3.89 25.88
N LEU A 135 -2.79 4.77 25.68
CA LEU A 135 -1.57 4.85 26.50
C LEU A 135 -1.45 6.26 27.07
N GLU A 136 -1.15 6.39 28.37
CA GLU A 136 -0.79 7.69 28.95
C GLU A 136 0.66 8.02 28.57
N ARG A 137 0.90 9.21 28.00
CA ARG A 137 2.24 9.63 27.58
C ARG A 137 2.52 11.09 27.90
N GLU A 138 3.71 11.31 28.46
CA GLU A 138 4.31 12.62 28.67
C GLU A 138 4.95 13.10 27.35
N PRO A 139 5.22 14.42 27.21
CA PRO A 139 5.92 14.95 26.06
C PRO A 139 7.29 14.30 25.84
N GLY A 140 7.65 14.11 24.57
CA GLY A 140 8.89 13.51 24.14
C GLY A 140 8.71 12.49 23.01
N PRO A 141 9.80 12.00 22.41
CA PRO A 141 9.72 10.95 21.40
C PRO A 141 9.32 9.63 22.05
N VAL A 142 8.35 8.94 21.49
CA VAL A 142 7.94 7.60 21.91
C VAL A 142 7.98 6.64 20.73
N LYS A 143 8.50 5.44 20.93
CA LYS A 143 8.46 4.38 19.93
C LYS A 143 7.35 3.40 20.27
N LEU A 144 6.42 3.23 19.33
CA LEU A 144 5.27 2.36 19.49
C LEU A 144 5.51 1.04 18.77
N TYR A 145 5.29 -0.06 19.48
CA TYR A 145 5.36 -1.42 18.95
C TYR A 145 4.02 -2.12 19.08
N SER A 146 3.74 -3.04 18.18
CA SER A 146 2.63 -3.97 18.30
C SER A 146 3.11 -5.40 18.05
N ARG A 147 2.55 -6.35 18.81
CA ARG A 147 2.89 -7.77 18.72
C ARG A 147 1.63 -8.61 18.70
N ALA A 148 1.38 -9.28 17.57
CA ALA A 148 0.26 -10.17 17.40
C ALA A 148 0.58 -11.59 17.87
N THR A 149 -0.46 -12.29 18.36
CA THR A 149 -0.43 -13.73 18.64
C THR A 149 -1.65 -14.35 17.94
N ASN A 150 -1.48 -15.48 17.26
CA ASN A 150 -2.59 -16.21 16.66
C ASN A 150 -3.17 -17.27 17.60
N VAL A 151 -4.27 -17.91 17.19
CA VAL A 151 -4.97 -18.92 18.02
C VAL A 151 -4.17 -20.21 18.25
N ALA A 152 -3.10 -20.45 17.48
CA ALA A 152 -2.17 -21.56 17.72
C ALA A 152 -1.06 -21.21 18.72
N GLY A 153 -1.03 -19.95 19.25
CA GLY A 153 -0.01 -19.49 20.16
C GLY A 153 1.26 -18.99 19.48
N GLU A 154 1.30 -18.94 18.15
CA GLU A 154 2.43 -18.36 17.43
C GLU A 154 2.47 -16.86 17.64
N VAL A 155 3.62 -16.34 18.05
CA VAL A 155 3.82 -14.94 18.40
C VAL A 155 4.68 -14.27 17.35
N GLN A 156 4.32 -13.06 16.97
CA GLN A 156 5.14 -12.20 16.11
C GLN A 156 6.51 -11.99 16.76
N PRO A 157 7.63 -12.34 16.07
CA PRO A 157 8.96 -12.33 16.69
C PRO A 157 9.51 -10.91 16.86
N GLU A 158 10.48 -10.78 17.76
CA GLU A 158 11.25 -9.55 17.91
C GLU A 158 12.17 -9.31 16.72
N LEU A 159 12.89 -10.34 16.33
CA LEU A 159 13.86 -10.29 15.24
C LEU A 159 13.28 -10.91 13.98
N ARG A 160 13.59 -10.32 12.84
CA ARG A 160 13.24 -10.90 11.55
C ARG A 160 14.14 -12.10 11.23
N ASN A 161 13.62 -13.00 10.41
CA ASN A 161 14.44 -14.01 9.78
C ASN A 161 15.19 -13.38 8.59
N GLU A 162 16.50 -13.13 8.79
CA GLU A 162 17.34 -12.52 7.75
C GLU A 162 17.42 -13.40 6.51
N ASN A 163 17.25 -12.81 5.35
CA ASN A 163 17.40 -13.47 4.07
C ASN A 163 17.79 -12.48 2.98
N GLU A 164 18.35 -12.99 1.87
CA GLU A 164 18.92 -12.22 0.76
C GLU A 164 18.00 -11.12 0.19
N ARG A 165 16.71 -11.33 0.21
CA ARG A 165 15.73 -10.38 -0.34
C ARG A 165 14.92 -9.65 0.71
N GLY A 166 15.15 -9.90 1.99
CA GLY A 166 14.38 -9.34 3.09
C GLY A 166 12.92 -9.76 3.10
N TYR A 167 12.58 -10.89 2.44
CA TYR A 167 11.21 -11.37 2.37
C TYR A 167 10.68 -11.82 3.74
N GLY A 168 9.36 -11.72 3.90
CA GLY A 168 8.66 -12.29 5.05
C GLY A 168 8.93 -11.57 6.38
N ASN A 169 9.52 -10.38 6.37
CA ASN A 169 9.76 -9.65 7.62
C ASN A 169 8.45 -9.44 8.38
N ASN A 170 8.38 -10.02 9.56
CA ASN A 170 7.29 -9.86 10.53
C ASN A 170 7.82 -9.45 11.92
N SER A 171 9.06 -8.94 12.02
CA SER A 171 9.61 -8.43 13.26
C SER A 171 8.78 -7.28 13.83
N TRP A 172 8.28 -7.40 15.08
CA TRP A 172 7.59 -6.29 15.73
C TRP A 172 8.55 -5.11 16.00
N ARG A 173 9.83 -5.37 16.21
CA ARG A 173 10.83 -4.33 16.45
C ARG A 173 11.09 -3.48 15.22
N ASP A 174 11.21 -4.11 14.05
CA ASP A 174 11.45 -3.42 12.78
C ASP A 174 10.24 -2.58 12.33
N MET A 175 9.04 -2.96 12.77
CA MET A 175 7.79 -2.27 12.46
C MET A 175 7.39 -1.23 13.50
N GLY A 176 8.26 -0.94 14.47
CA GLY A 176 8.03 0.10 15.44
C GLY A 176 7.98 1.48 14.81
N VAL A 177 7.01 2.29 15.21
CA VAL A 177 6.78 3.66 14.74
C VAL A 177 7.25 4.65 15.82
N THR A 178 8.11 5.59 15.47
CA THR A 178 8.49 6.67 16.38
C THR A 178 7.55 7.86 16.18
N VAL A 179 6.94 8.32 17.26
CA VAL A 179 5.96 9.41 17.28
C VAL A 179 6.47 10.51 18.20
N GLN A 180 6.29 11.76 17.81
CA GLN A 180 6.56 12.93 18.65
C GLN A 180 5.32 13.26 19.47
N VAL A 181 5.44 13.13 20.80
CA VAL A 181 4.44 13.64 21.76
C VAL A 181 4.89 15.03 22.20
N CYS A 182 3.98 15.99 22.18
CA CYS A 182 4.26 17.40 22.46
C CYS A 182 3.24 18.00 23.45
N ASN A 183 3.56 19.14 24.08
CA ASN A 183 2.57 19.87 24.84
C ASN A 183 1.52 20.48 23.92
N ALA A 184 0.34 20.77 24.46
CA ALA A 184 -0.74 21.38 23.69
C ALA A 184 -0.37 22.74 23.07
N ASP A 185 0.54 23.47 23.69
CA ASP A 185 0.99 24.80 23.28
C ASP A 185 2.24 24.76 22.37
N ASP A 186 2.81 23.58 22.12
CA ASP A 186 3.98 23.45 21.25
C ASP A 186 3.57 23.69 19.78
N GLU A 187 4.32 24.54 19.08
CA GLU A 187 4.06 24.91 17.67
C GLU A 187 3.94 23.68 16.76
N ILE A 188 4.72 22.64 17.02
CA ILE A 188 4.69 21.37 16.26
C ILE A 188 3.36 20.64 16.39
N CYS A 189 2.66 20.77 17.54
CA CYS A 189 1.34 20.20 17.75
C CYS A 189 0.21 21.09 17.24
N LEU A 190 0.46 22.38 17.12
CA LEU A 190 -0.47 23.37 16.58
C LEU A 190 -0.47 23.36 15.05
N THR A 191 0.59 22.85 14.44
CA THR A 191 0.65 22.65 12.97
C THR A 191 -0.35 21.56 12.59
N PRO A 192 -1.36 21.84 11.76
CA PRO A 192 -2.31 20.81 11.39
C PRO A 192 -1.58 19.62 10.80
N PRO A 193 -1.98 18.37 11.14
CA PRO A 193 -1.40 17.19 10.53
C PRO A 193 -1.48 17.35 9.02
N LEU A 194 -0.37 17.00 8.35
CA LEU A 194 -0.22 17.01 6.90
C LEU A 194 -1.55 16.68 6.22
N GLU A 195 -1.92 17.52 5.27
CA GLU A 195 -3.23 17.54 4.61
C GLU A 195 -3.83 16.13 4.40
N LYS A 196 -5.17 16.06 4.43
CA LYS A 196 -6.02 14.89 4.17
C LYS A 196 -5.64 13.99 2.98
N SER A 197 -4.54 14.29 2.28
CA SER A 197 -4.00 13.54 1.14
C SER A 197 -3.48 12.14 1.51
N ASP A 198 -3.08 11.90 2.77
CA ASP A 198 -2.47 10.64 3.20
C ASP A 198 -3.46 9.64 3.88
N LEU A 199 -4.70 10.04 4.09
CA LEU A 199 -5.74 9.12 4.56
C LEU A 199 -6.21 8.22 3.41
N PRO A 200 -6.50 6.92 3.65
CA PRO A 200 -7.17 6.07 2.68
C PRO A 200 -8.44 6.78 2.20
N ARG A 201 -8.45 7.23 0.97
CA ARG A 201 -9.59 7.96 0.41
C ARG A 201 -10.75 6.98 0.29
N GLY A 202 -11.88 7.34 0.86
CA GLY A 202 -13.15 6.67 0.60
C GLY A 202 -13.45 6.64 -0.92
N PRO A 203 -14.46 5.88 -1.36
CA PRO A 203 -14.80 5.80 -2.77
C PRO A 203 -14.97 7.21 -3.33
N ARG A 204 -14.18 7.53 -4.37
CA ARG A 204 -14.27 8.83 -5.05
C ARG A 204 -15.63 8.97 -5.72
N LYS A 205 -16.19 10.17 -5.66
CA LYS A 205 -17.35 10.50 -6.50
C LYS A 205 -16.97 10.24 -7.97
N PRO A 206 -17.84 9.67 -8.78
CA PRO A 206 -17.58 9.50 -10.19
C PRO A 206 -17.19 10.84 -10.84
N VAL A 207 -16.07 10.86 -11.53
CA VAL A 207 -15.60 12.05 -12.25
C VAL A 207 -16.47 12.24 -13.48
N VAL A 208 -17.12 13.39 -13.60
CA VAL A 208 -17.86 13.77 -14.81
C VAL A 208 -16.87 14.40 -15.78
N LEU A 209 -16.50 13.63 -16.80
CA LEU A 209 -15.57 14.10 -17.84
C LEU A 209 -16.33 14.78 -18.99
N SER A 210 -15.79 15.90 -19.47
CA SER A 210 -16.18 16.48 -20.76
C SER A 210 -15.83 15.54 -21.93
N GLU A 211 -16.33 15.79 -23.13
CA GLU A 211 -15.94 14.99 -24.31
C GLU A 211 -14.43 15.07 -24.58
N ALA A 212 -13.79 16.20 -24.35
CA ALA A 212 -12.34 16.35 -24.41
C ALA A 212 -11.65 15.49 -23.35
N GLY A 213 -12.17 15.50 -22.10
CA GLY A 213 -11.67 14.67 -21.02
C GLY A 213 -11.77 13.17 -21.32
N LYS A 214 -12.85 12.71 -21.93
CA LYS A 214 -13.02 11.29 -22.34
C LYS A 214 -11.98 10.89 -23.40
N ARG A 215 -11.75 11.72 -24.41
CA ARG A 215 -10.69 11.47 -25.40
C ARG A 215 -9.30 11.47 -24.74
N GLY A 216 -9.06 12.42 -23.82
CA GLY A 216 -7.83 12.52 -23.05
C GLY A 216 -7.58 11.29 -22.18
N ARG A 217 -8.62 10.71 -21.55
CA ARG A 217 -8.53 9.46 -20.79
C ARG A 217 -8.04 8.29 -21.65
N THR A 218 -8.57 8.17 -22.87
CA THR A 218 -8.11 7.14 -23.82
C THR A 218 -6.66 7.33 -24.23
N LEU A 219 -6.24 8.57 -24.48
CA LEU A 219 -4.85 8.90 -24.76
C LEU A 219 -3.94 8.57 -23.59
N PHE A 220 -4.32 8.95 -22.37
CA PHE A 220 -3.58 8.71 -21.15
C PHE A 220 -3.35 7.22 -20.88
N ARG A 221 -4.37 6.39 -21.11
CA ARG A 221 -4.33 4.95 -20.80
C ARG A 221 -3.66 4.11 -21.86
N GLU A 222 -3.84 4.45 -23.15
CA GLU A 222 -3.61 3.49 -24.23
C GLU A 222 -2.90 4.05 -25.45
N LYS A 223 -3.22 5.29 -25.88
CA LYS A 223 -2.80 5.78 -27.20
C LYS A 223 -1.55 6.64 -27.23
N ALA A 224 -1.16 7.25 -26.10
CA ALA A 224 0.14 7.92 -26.02
C ALA A 224 1.26 6.88 -26.02
N MET A 225 2.45 7.23 -26.53
CA MET A 225 3.59 6.32 -26.63
C MET A 225 4.82 6.96 -25.99
N PRO A 226 5.25 6.51 -24.78
CA PRO A 226 4.60 5.51 -23.93
C PRO A 226 3.27 6.02 -23.33
N PRO A 227 2.34 5.14 -22.93
CA PRO A 227 1.13 5.57 -22.23
C PRO A 227 1.46 6.27 -20.92
N CYS A 228 0.76 7.35 -20.58
CA CYS A 228 1.00 8.10 -19.34
C CYS A 228 0.78 7.24 -18.10
N SER A 229 -0.17 6.29 -18.18
CA SER A 229 -0.48 5.30 -17.14
C SER A 229 0.67 4.36 -16.80
N THR A 230 1.71 4.25 -17.62
CA THR A 230 2.91 3.43 -17.32
C THR A 230 3.85 4.08 -16.33
N CYS A 231 3.75 5.39 -16.17
CA CYS A 231 4.62 6.16 -15.27
C CYS A 231 3.87 6.82 -14.11
N HIS A 232 2.60 7.21 -14.31
CA HIS A 232 1.84 7.99 -13.33
C HIS A 232 0.73 7.20 -12.65
N THR A 233 0.53 7.48 -11.36
CA THR A 233 -0.70 7.12 -10.64
C THR A 233 -1.79 8.13 -10.96
N LEU A 234 -2.97 7.65 -11.34
CA LEU A 234 -4.20 8.43 -11.48
C LEU A 234 -5.41 7.51 -11.29
N SER A 235 -6.15 7.70 -10.20
CA SER A 235 -7.21 6.78 -9.79
C SER A 235 -8.33 6.64 -10.82
N ASP A 236 -8.76 7.73 -11.47
CA ASP A 236 -9.78 7.67 -12.51
C ASP A 236 -9.33 6.84 -13.73
N ALA A 237 -8.04 6.83 -14.03
CA ALA A 237 -7.45 6.02 -15.09
C ALA A 237 -7.15 4.57 -14.64
N GLU A 238 -7.41 4.21 -13.38
CA GLU A 238 -6.95 2.94 -12.78
C GLU A 238 -5.43 2.73 -12.92
N ALA A 239 -4.67 3.81 -13.03
CA ALA A 239 -3.22 3.79 -13.16
C ALA A 239 -2.58 3.86 -11.78
N ILE A 240 -1.61 2.96 -11.53
CA ILE A 240 -0.95 2.77 -10.22
C ILE A 240 0.58 2.87 -10.30
N ALA A 241 1.12 3.30 -11.43
CA ALA A 241 2.56 3.39 -11.62
C ALA A 241 3.17 4.54 -10.78
N GLN A 242 4.36 4.30 -10.26
CA GLN A 242 5.06 5.21 -9.33
C GLN A 242 6.40 5.71 -9.88
N VAL A 243 6.61 5.67 -11.19
CA VAL A 243 7.82 6.21 -11.85
C VAL A 243 7.76 7.73 -11.88
N GLY A 244 6.60 8.28 -12.21
CA GLY A 244 6.30 9.70 -12.11
C GLY A 244 5.46 10.03 -10.87
N PRO A 245 5.22 11.31 -10.59
CA PRO A 245 4.42 11.72 -9.44
C PRO A 245 2.97 11.20 -9.52
N ASN A 246 2.38 11.00 -8.35
CA ASN A 246 0.95 10.70 -8.22
C ASN A 246 0.14 11.95 -8.62
N LEU A 247 -0.56 11.86 -9.75
CA LEU A 247 -1.32 13.00 -10.28
C LEU A 247 -2.55 13.35 -9.43
N ASP A 248 -3.12 12.36 -8.74
CA ASP A 248 -4.23 12.58 -7.83
C ASP A 248 -3.94 13.62 -6.73
N ASP A 249 -2.65 13.80 -6.40
CA ASP A 249 -2.20 14.65 -5.30
C ASP A 249 -1.67 16.00 -5.74
N LEU A 250 -1.44 16.20 -7.04
CA LEU A 250 -0.75 17.38 -7.52
C LEU A 250 -1.61 18.64 -7.67
N GLY A 251 -2.92 18.52 -7.84
CA GLY A 251 -3.85 19.66 -8.00
C GLY A 251 -3.41 20.70 -9.04
N ARG A 252 -2.82 20.27 -10.16
CA ARG A 252 -2.26 21.15 -11.18
C ARG A 252 -3.33 21.81 -12.03
N SER A 253 -3.08 23.07 -12.45
CA SER A 253 -3.94 23.75 -13.41
C SER A 253 -3.82 23.12 -14.80
N PHE A 254 -4.87 23.31 -15.63
CA PHE A 254 -4.86 22.88 -17.03
C PHE A 254 -3.58 23.32 -17.78
N GLN A 255 -3.16 24.57 -17.59
CA GLN A 255 -1.97 25.13 -18.25
C GLN A 255 -0.67 24.45 -17.82
N GLN A 256 -0.57 24.13 -16.52
CA GLN A 256 0.60 23.43 -15.99
C GLN A 256 0.69 22.01 -16.54
N VAL A 257 -0.42 21.28 -16.60
CA VAL A 257 -0.46 19.94 -17.18
C VAL A 257 -0.12 19.99 -18.67
N ARG A 258 -0.74 20.93 -19.40
CA ARG A 258 -0.47 21.14 -20.83
C ARG A 258 1.02 21.40 -21.10
N ALA A 259 1.63 22.30 -20.36
CA ALA A 259 3.05 22.62 -20.50
C ALA A 259 3.95 21.39 -20.20
N ALA A 260 3.63 20.62 -19.15
CA ALA A 260 4.37 19.41 -18.80
C ALA A 260 4.26 18.33 -19.87
N VAL A 261 3.08 18.11 -20.45
CA VAL A 261 2.89 17.14 -21.54
C VAL A 261 3.62 17.59 -22.80
N THR A 262 3.57 18.89 -23.13
CA THR A 262 4.21 19.42 -24.33
C THR A 262 5.74 19.30 -24.26
N ASN A 263 6.32 19.74 -23.14
CA ASN A 263 7.77 19.98 -23.04
C ASN A 263 8.51 18.85 -22.30
N GLY A 264 7.78 17.96 -21.60
CA GLY A 264 8.38 17.04 -20.65
C GLY A 264 8.80 17.75 -19.35
N VAL A 265 9.09 16.98 -18.31
CA VAL A 265 9.62 17.49 -17.03
C VAL A 265 10.52 16.42 -16.40
N GLY A 266 11.78 16.71 -16.19
CA GLY A 266 12.74 15.75 -15.62
C GLY A 266 12.84 14.47 -16.45
N ALA A 267 12.46 13.33 -15.90
CA ALA A 267 12.46 12.04 -16.61
C ALA A 267 11.24 11.84 -17.53
N MET A 268 10.22 12.69 -17.44
CA MET A 268 9.05 12.63 -18.32
C MET A 268 9.41 13.10 -19.73
N PRO A 269 9.21 12.29 -20.78
CA PRO A 269 9.53 12.69 -22.16
C PRO A 269 8.58 13.79 -22.66
N PRO A 270 9.04 14.66 -23.58
CA PRO A 270 8.18 15.62 -24.25
C PRO A 270 7.27 14.94 -25.28
N PHE A 271 5.98 15.20 -25.23
CA PHE A 271 5.00 14.66 -26.18
C PHE A 271 4.62 15.65 -27.31
N GLY A 272 5.21 16.85 -27.30
CA GLY A 272 4.91 17.87 -28.30
C GLY A 272 5.26 17.48 -29.74
N GLN A 273 6.08 16.45 -29.95
CA GLN A 273 6.46 15.91 -31.26
C GLN A 273 5.65 14.66 -31.66
N THR A 274 5.00 14.00 -30.68
CA THR A 274 4.30 12.72 -30.90
C THR A 274 2.79 12.84 -30.83
N LEU A 275 2.27 13.85 -30.11
CA LEU A 275 0.86 14.17 -30.00
C LEU A 275 0.55 15.50 -30.70
N THR A 276 -0.59 15.57 -31.36
CA THR A 276 -1.07 16.84 -31.93
C THR A 276 -1.42 17.83 -30.82
N PRO A 277 -1.44 19.15 -31.07
CA PRO A 277 -1.85 20.14 -30.08
C PRO A 277 -3.23 19.84 -29.45
N GLY A 278 -4.19 19.38 -30.26
CA GLY A 278 -5.52 19.00 -29.75
C GLY A 278 -5.49 17.77 -28.84
N GLN A 279 -4.63 16.78 -29.12
CA GLN A 279 -4.45 15.61 -28.26
C GLN A 279 -3.76 15.97 -26.93
N ILE A 280 -2.83 16.90 -26.96
CA ILE A 280 -2.19 17.44 -25.76
C ILE A 280 -3.23 18.15 -24.89
N ASP A 281 -4.10 18.95 -25.52
CA ASP A 281 -5.19 19.65 -24.83
C ASP A 281 -6.21 18.66 -24.25
N ASP A 282 -6.55 17.60 -24.95
CA ASP A 282 -7.43 16.53 -24.45
C ASP A 282 -6.83 15.83 -23.22
N VAL A 283 -5.53 15.44 -23.26
CA VAL A 283 -4.85 14.84 -22.11
C VAL A 283 -4.79 15.82 -20.92
N ALA A 284 -4.44 17.07 -21.18
CA ALA A 284 -4.36 18.09 -20.14
C ALA A 284 -5.75 18.35 -19.51
N ARG A 285 -6.80 18.35 -20.31
CA ARG A 285 -8.18 18.47 -19.85
C ARG A 285 -8.57 17.29 -18.99
N TYR A 286 -8.27 16.09 -19.43
CA TYR A 286 -8.55 14.88 -18.68
C TYR A 286 -7.88 14.89 -17.29
N VAL A 287 -6.56 15.11 -17.22
CA VAL A 287 -5.86 15.14 -15.94
C VAL A 287 -6.41 16.23 -15.03
N TYR A 288 -6.69 17.41 -15.57
CA TYR A 288 -7.28 18.52 -14.81
C TYR A 288 -8.67 18.16 -14.23
N GLU A 289 -9.56 17.58 -15.03
CA GLU A 289 -10.91 17.19 -14.60
C GLU A 289 -10.86 16.02 -13.60
N ALA A 290 -9.99 15.03 -13.84
CA ALA A 290 -9.85 13.85 -12.99
C ALA A 290 -9.23 14.15 -11.63
N THR A 291 -8.46 15.24 -11.52
CA THR A 291 -7.75 15.61 -10.27
C THR A 291 -8.38 16.79 -9.54
N ARG A 292 -9.41 17.41 -10.10
CA ARG A 292 -10.10 18.57 -9.50
C ARG A 292 -10.79 18.16 -8.20
N ARG A 293 -10.55 18.93 -7.15
CA ARG A 293 -11.22 18.83 -5.85
C ARG A 293 -12.29 19.92 -5.80
N ASP A 294 -13.55 19.52 -5.90
CA ASP A 294 -14.68 20.42 -5.57
C ASP A 294 -14.92 20.40 -4.08
#